data_dec3a68be932905db921f259cf617d39
#
_entry.id   dec3a68be932905db921f259cf617d39
#
_cell.length_a   1.000
_cell.length_b   1.000
_cell.length_c   1.000
_cell.angle_alpha   90.00
_cell.angle_beta   90.00
_cell.angle_gamma   90.00
#
_symmetry.space_group_name_H-M   'P 1'
#
loop_
_entity.id
_entity.type
_entity.pdbx_description
1 polymer ?
#
loop_
_entity_poly.entity_id
_entity_poly.type
_entity_poly.pdbx_seq_one_letter_code
_entity_poly.pdbx_strand_id
1 'polypeptide(L)'
;DQVIGYLNLAQEAMKVYQLQESLSWLNMRAIEEAYNDMAKDAGYDKNANQAKLAELKLLTGKGFSGIYKNEASALEAANKALQLKRDILLANTALDMDKIIVGRYKIGTSARQVNPRALGTQNNNWSNQTSASRGGFNAEIAELSNLRGDVKTRTIFKPTNGSSVPDLKLHWDAERLMFSMVDTDRRWQVFEVKLDGTGLKKLIETPEKDLEFFDATYLPSGKLIAVSNIGYNGVPCVNGNDEVGNMCLYDPKDGSLRRLTFDQDANWAPTVMNNGRIMYTRWEYTDLTHYFSRFVMHMNPDGTEQKSLYGSGSYFPNSTFDAKPLPGGSSQFIGVISGHHGVTRSGRLMLFDPSKSRKSEKGMLQELPFRDRKIEPIVKDRLVDGVWPQFIKPY
;
A
#
# COMPACT_ATOMS: atom_id res chain seq x y z
N ASP A 1 44.62 -0.94 11.42
CA ASP A 1 44.56 0.34 10.67
C ASP A 1 44.16 0.17 9.20
N GLN A 2 44.70 -0.82 8.44
CA GLN A 2 44.29 -1.04 7.03
C GLN A 2 42.82 -1.43 6.86
N VAL A 3 42.27 -2.28 7.73
CA VAL A 3 40.88 -2.72 7.69
C VAL A 3 39.91 -1.53 7.91
N ILE A 4 40.23 -0.65 8.83
CA ILE A 4 39.47 0.58 9.10
C ILE A 4 39.54 1.51 7.89
N GLY A 5 40.71 1.63 7.24
CA GLY A 5 40.86 2.40 6.01
C GLY A 5 39.96 1.88 4.86
N TYR A 6 39.92 0.58 4.64
CA TYR A 6 39.02 -0.04 3.62
C TYR A 6 37.55 0.11 3.98
N LEU A 7 37.17 0.03 5.26
CA LEU A 7 35.82 0.22 5.72
C LEU A 7 35.33 1.66 5.46
N ASN A 8 36.15 2.63 5.76
CA ASN A 8 35.89 4.05 5.49
C ASN A 8 35.71 4.31 3.98
N LEU A 9 36.60 3.77 3.16
CA LEU A 9 36.54 3.90 1.70
C LEU A 9 35.24 3.27 1.15
N ALA A 10 34.86 2.09 1.65
CA ALA A 10 33.64 1.43 1.26
C ALA A 10 32.37 2.23 1.68
N GLN A 11 32.41 2.87 2.86
CA GLN A 11 31.31 3.73 3.32
C GLN A 11 31.18 5.00 2.47
N GLU A 12 32.29 5.61 2.08
CA GLU A 12 32.29 6.77 1.18
C GLU A 12 31.76 6.39 -0.21
N ALA A 13 32.25 5.30 -0.77
CA ALA A 13 31.76 4.79 -2.06
C ALA A 13 30.25 4.49 -2.03
N MET A 14 29.76 3.94 -0.92
CA MET A 14 28.32 3.67 -0.75
C MET A 14 27.51 4.98 -0.71
N LYS A 15 27.99 6.02 -0.04
CA LYS A 15 27.31 7.34 -0.02
C LYS A 15 27.23 7.95 -1.42
N VAL A 16 28.32 7.89 -2.18
CA VAL A 16 28.35 8.36 -3.57
C VAL A 16 27.38 7.57 -4.43
N TYR A 17 27.34 6.26 -4.30
CA TYR A 17 26.39 5.39 -5.00
C TYR A 17 24.94 5.75 -4.68
N GLN A 18 24.60 5.89 -3.41
CA GLN A 18 23.26 6.28 -2.98
C GLN A 18 22.84 7.66 -3.50
N LEU A 19 23.79 8.60 -3.56
CA LEU A 19 23.54 9.92 -4.12
C LEU A 19 23.26 9.84 -5.64
N GLN A 20 24.02 9.05 -6.37
CA GLN A 20 23.80 8.80 -7.80
C GLN A 20 22.45 8.15 -8.08
N GLU A 21 22.10 7.15 -7.29
CA GLU A 21 20.79 6.50 -7.37
C GLU A 21 19.69 7.53 -7.15
N SER A 22 19.80 8.37 -6.13
CA SER A 22 18.82 9.43 -5.83
C SER A 22 18.70 10.46 -6.97
N LEU A 23 19.81 10.80 -7.62
CA LEU A 23 19.81 11.70 -8.78
C LEU A 23 19.22 11.06 -10.03
N SER A 24 19.32 9.75 -10.19
CA SER A 24 18.69 9.04 -11.33
C SER A 24 17.16 9.16 -11.33
N TRP A 25 16.58 9.41 -10.17
CA TRP A 25 15.14 9.67 -9.96
C TRP A 25 14.76 11.16 -10.07
N LEU A 26 15.71 12.03 -10.44
CA LEU A 26 15.47 13.47 -10.59
C LEU A 26 14.92 13.74 -12.00
N ASN A 27 13.61 13.75 -12.12
CA ASN A 27 12.91 14.03 -13.37
C ASN A 27 12.45 15.50 -13.38
N MET A 28 13.21 16.36 -14.06
CA MET A 28 12.91 17.81 -14.12
C MET A 28 11.54 18.10 -14.71
N ARG A 29 11.13 17.39 -15.76
CA ARG A 29 9.81 17.58 -16.37
C ARG A 29 8.68 17.31 -15.35
N ALA A 30 8.77 16.20 -14.63
CA ALA A 30 7.77 15.86 -13.61
C ALA A 30 7.73 16.88 -12.47
N ILE A 31 8.89 17.43 -12.06
CA ILE A 31 8.97 18.48 -11.02
C ILE A 31 8.33 19.79 -11.52
N GLU A 32 8.56 20.17 -12.77
CA GLU A 32 7.94 21.34 -13.38
C GLU A 32 6.43 21.20 -13.52
N GLU A 33 5.95 20.05 -13.96
CA GLU A 33 4.53 19.74 -14.05
C GLU A 33 3.86 19.79 -12.66
N ALA A 34 4.51 19.21 -11.63
CA ALA A 34 4.04 19.27 -10.26
C ALA A 34 4.01 20.71 -9.71
N TYR A 35 5.08 21.50 -9.93
CA TYR A 35 5.11 22.90 -9.56
C TYR A 35 3.98 23.70 -10.22
N ASN A 36 3.80 23.56 -11.55
CA ASN A 36 2.76 24.27 -12.29
C ASN A 36 1.34 23.91 -11.80
N ASP A 37 1.19 22.73 -11.26
CA ASP A 37 -0.07 22.29 -10.69
C ASP A 37 -0.32 22.88 -9.31
N MET A 38 0.64 22.74 -8.42
CA MET A 38 0.56 23.31 -7.07
C MET A 38 0.44 24.84 -7.10
N ALA A 39 1.05 25.50 -8.09
CA ALA A 39 0.97 26.96 -8.29
C ALA A 39 -0.43 27.47 -8.62
N LYS A 40 -1.41 26.59 -8.86
CA LYS A 40 -2.84 26.94 -9.00
C LYS A 40 -3.54 27.04 -7.66
N ASP A 41 -2.95 26.49 -6.61
CA ASP A 41 -3.48 26.53 -5.25
C ASP A 41 -3.08 27.85 -4.58
N ALA A 42 -4.08 28.56 -4.03
CA ALA A 42 -3.89 29.85 -3.36
C ALA A 42 -2.99 29.78 -2.12
N GLY A 43 -2.90 28.60 -1.48
CA GLY A 43 -2.05 28.38 -0.30
C GLY A 43 -0.58 28.06 -0.64
N TYR A 44 -0.25 27.83 -1.92
CA TYR A 44 1.10 27.50 -2.35
C TYR A 44 1.95 28.74 -2.62
N ASP A 45 3.10 28.89 -1.94
CA ASP A 45 4.02 30.01 -2.20
C ASP A 45 4.73 29.84 -3.56
N LYS A 46 4.03 30.31 -4.60
CA LYS A 46 4.49 30.25 -5.98
C LYS A 46 5.84 30.95 -6.18
N ASN A 47 6.05 32.12 -5.59
CA ASN A 47 7.24 32.93 -5.84
C ASN A 47 8.49 32.30 -5.24
N ALA A 48 8.43 31.89 -3.98
CA ALA A 48 9.55 31.22 -3.31
C ALA A 48 9.91 29.90 -4.02
N ASN A 49 8.92 29.11 -4.44
CA ASN A 49 9.17 27.83 -5.11
C ASN A 49 9.58 28.00 -6.59
N GLN A 50 9.20 29.11 -7.25
CA GLN A 50 9.72 29.43 -8.59
C GLN A 50 11.23 29.72 -8.57
N ALA A 51 11.72 30.45 -7.55
CA ALA A 51 13.13 30.68 -7.39
C ALA A 51 13.92 29.37 -7.16
N LYS A 52 13.38 28.48 -6.30
CA LYS A 52 13.96 27.14 -6.08
C LYS A 52 13.99 26.31 -7.36
N LEU A 53 12.93 26.35 -8.15
CA LEU A 53 12.84 25.62 -9.41
C LEU A 53 13.86 26.14 -10.43
N ALA A 54 14.08 27.44 -10.50
CA ALA A 54 15.09 28.06 -11.36
C ALA A 54 16.50 27.65 -10.94
N GLU A 55 16.81 27.66 -9.65
CA GLU A 55 18.09 27.18 -9.10
C GLU A 55 18.30 25.69 -9.41
N LEU A 56 17.28 24.86 -9.22
CA LEU A 56 17.32 23.43 -9.54
C LEU A 56 17.62 23.17 -11.02
N LYS A 57 17.01 23.93 -11.92
CA LYS A 57 17.30 23.88 -13.36
C LYS A 57 18.76 24.19 -13.69
N LEU A 58 19.29 25.21 -13.05
CA LEU A 58 20.71 25.59 -13.23
C LEU A 58 21.66 24.47 -12.77
N LEU A 59 21.41 23.86 -11.62
CA LEU A 59 22.23 22.77 -11.10
C LEU A 59 22.16 21.53 -11.99
N THR A 60 20.97 21.15 -12.42
CA THR A 60 20.80 19.98 -13.30
C THR A 60 21.35 20.20 -14.68
N GLY A 61 21.28 21.42 -15.23
CA GLY A 61 21.85 21.79 -16.53
C GLY A 61 23.39 21.71 -16.57
N LYS A 62 24.06 21.92 -15.44
CA LYS A 62 25.52 21.76 -15.33
C LYS A 62 25.94 20.30 -15.23
N GLY A 63 25.02 19.41 -14.87
CA GLY A 63 25.30 17.99 -14.62
C GLY A 63 26.10 17.77 -13.32
N PHE A 64 26.29 16.51 -12.97
CA PHE A 64 26.91 16.09 -11.70
C PHE A 64 28.09 15.14 -11.93
N SER A 65 28.83 15.30 -13.03
CA SER A 65 29.91 14.37 -13.42
C SER A 65 31.05 14.25 -12.39
N GLY A 66 31.32 15.32 -11.63
CA GLY A 66 32.32 15.32 -10.56
C GLY A 66 32.02 14.40 -9.38
N ILE A 67 30.80 13.90 -9.24
CA ILE A 67 30.41 12.96 -8.17
C ILE A 67 31.24 11.67 -8.25
N TYR A 68 31.52 11.17 -9.45
CA TYR A 68 32.32 9.95 -9.65
C TYR A 68 33.75 10.10 -9.17
N LYS A 69 34.25 11.34 -9.08
CA LYS A 69 35.57 11.68 -8.58
C LYS A 69 35.57 12.10 -7.11
N ASN A 70 34.40 12.01 -6.45
CA ASN A 70 34.21 12.50 -5.08
C ASN A 70 34.56 13.98 -4.90
N GLU A 71 34.35 14.81 -5.93
CA GLU A 71 34.61 16.25 -5.89
C GLU A 71 33.59 16.94 -4.97
N ALA A 72 34.08 17.64 -3.95
CA ALA A 72 33.24 18.23 -2.90
C ALA A 72 32.18 19.18 -3.47
N SER A 73 32.52 20.01 -4.45
CA SER A 73 31.58 20.93 -5.10
C SER A 73 30.48 20.21 -5.87
N ALA A 74 30.77 19.07 -6.51
CA ALA A 74 29.79 18.26 -7.21
C ALA A 74 28.86 17.53 -6.23
N LEU A 75 29.38 17.04 -5.11
CA LEU A 75 28.58 16.44 -4.05
C LEU A 75 27.64 17.46 -3.40
N GLU A 76 28.13 18.66 -3.13
CA GLU A 76 27.31 19.76 -2.59
C GLU A 76 26.21 20.16 -3.57
N ALA A 77 26.52 20.36 -4.86
CA ALA A 77 25.55 20.68 -5.88
C ALA A 77 24.47 19.60 -6.02
N ALA A 78 24.86 18.33 -5.96
CA ALA A 78 23.93 17.21 -6.04
C ALA A 78 22.98 17.14 -4.83
N ASN A 79 23.51 17.28 -3.62
CA ASN A 79 22.71 17.33 -2.40
C ASN A 79 21.76 18.54 -2.41
N LYS A 80 22.24 19.70 -2.86
CA LYS A 80 21.41 20.91 -3.00
C LYS A 80 20.27 20.69 -4.01
N ALA A 81 20.54 20.04 -5.14
CA ALA A 81 19.51 19.73 -6.13
C ALA A 81 18.42 18.80 -5.56
N LEU A 82 18.80 17.76 -4.82
CA LEU A 82 17.84 16.88 -4.16
C LEU A 82 17.04 17.60 -3.08
N GLN A 83 17.66 18.50 -2.32
CA GLN A 83 16.99 19.30 -1.31
C GLN A 83 15.98 20.27 -1.96
N LEU A 84 16.35 20.96 -3.04
CA LEU A 84 15.45 21.84 -3.78
C LEU A 84 14.24 21.10 -4.36
N LYS A 85 14.46 19.92 -4.97
CA LYS A 85 13.38 19.04 -5.40
C LYS A 85 12.42 18.74 -4.25
N ARG A 86 12.98 18.36 -3.10
CA ARG A 86 12.20 18.03 -1.90
C ARG A 86 11.40 19.23 -1.41
N ASP A 87 12.02 20.38 -1.28
CA ASP A 87 11.38 21.62 -0.80
C ASP A 87 10.22 22.04 -1.69
N ILE A 88 10.39 21.97 -3.02
CA ILE A 88 9.33 22.30 -3.99
C ILE A 88 8.14 21.35 -3.84
N LEU A 89 8.39 20.05 -3.78
CA LEU A 89 7.33 19.04 -3.77
C LEU A 89 6.62 18.95 -2.42
N LEU A 90 7.35 19.08 -1.30
CA LEU A 90 6.77 19.05 0.05
C LEU A 90 6.11 20.37 0.48
N ALA A 91 6.24 21.43 -0.32
CA ALA A 91 5.46 22.64 -0.14
C ALA A 91 3.99 22.48 -0.57
N ASN A 92 3.59 21.32 -1.09
CA ASN A 92 2.21 21.01 -1.43
C ASN A 92 1.31 21.17 -0.22
N THR A 93 0.27 22.02 -0.33
CA THR A 93 -0.68 22.34 0.74
C THR A 93 -1.54 21.14 1.14
N ALA A 94 -1.75 20.18 0.24
CA ALA A 94 -2.44 18.94 0.55
C ALA A 94 -1.64 18.02 1.50
N LEU A 95 -0.33 18.25 1.65
CA LEU A 95 0.53 17.52 2.60
C LEU A 95 0.52 18.22 3.98
N ASP A 96 -0.65 18.40 4.56
CA ASP A 96 -0.82 18.99 5.89
C ASP A 96 -0.57 17.97 7.01
N MET A 97 0.54 17.25 6.88
CA MET A 97 0.98 16.26 7.87
C MET A 97 2.49 16.40 8.12
N ASP A 98 2.89 16.27 9.37
CA ASP A 98 4.32 16.21 9.75
C ASP A 98 4.79 14.80 10.08
N LYS A 99 3.85 13.87 10.23
CA LYS A 99 4.13 12.48 10.61
C LYS A 99 3.35 11.51 9.74
N ILE A 100 3.99 10.40 9.39
CA ILE A 100 3.35 9.24 8.75
C ILE A 100 3.78 7.96 9.44
N ILE A 101 2.90 6.96 9.42
CA ILE A 101 3.19 5.61 9.89
C ILE A 101 3.41 4.71 8.68
N VAL A 102 4.49 3.95 8.72
CA VAL A 102 4.90 3.08 7.62
C VAL A 102 5.25 1.68 8.10
N GLY A 103 4.93 0.69 7.30
CA GLY A 103 5.53 -0.63 7.40
C GLY A 103 6.90 -0.62 6.70
N ARG A 104 7.97 -0.93 7.41
CA ARG A 104 9.33 -1.04 6.88
C ARG A 104 9.73 -2.49 6.78
N TYR A 105 10.26 -2.87 5.65
CA TYR A 105 10.72 -4.23 5.36
C TYR A 105 12.15 -4.18 4.84
N LYS A 106 13.02 -5.01 5.38
CA LYS A 106 14.35 -5.21 4.78
C LYS A 106 14.21 -6.21 3.64
N ILE A 107 14.50 -5.77 2.44
CA ILE A 107 14.60 -6.66 1.30
C ILE A 107 15.86 -7.54 1.51
N GLY A 108 15.68 -8.86 1.50
CA GLY A 108 16.79 -9.76 1.62
C GLY A 108 17.57 -9.89 0.32
N THR A 109 18.77 -10.44 0.40
CA THR A 109 19.70 -10.56 -0.72
C THR A 109 19.49 -11.82 -1.58
N SER A 110 18.66 -12.77 -1.15
CA SER A 110 18.37 -13.98 -1.95
C SER A 110 17.38 -13.65 -3.08
N ALA A 111 17.47 -14.40 -4.18
CA ALA A 111 16.53 -14.25 -5.31
C ALA A 111 15.06 -14.42 -4.92
N ARG A 112 14.77 -15.20 -3.85
CA ARG A 112 13.42 -15.33 -3.28
C ARG A 112 12.99 -14.08 -2.50
N GLN A 113 13.93 -13.35 -1.90
CA GLN A 113 13.69 -12.20 -1.05
C GLN A 113 13.65 -10.88 -1.82
N VAL A 114 14.26 -10.83 -3.00
CA VAL A 114 14.18 -9.69 -3.94
C VAL A 114 12.89 -9.74 -4.77
N ASN A 115 12.17 -10.86 -4.78
CA ASN A 115 10.89 -10.96 -5.44
C ASN A 115 9.88 -10.03 -4.72
N PRO A 116 9.08 -9.21 -5.43
CA PRO A 116 7.98 -8.42 -4.86
C PRO A 116 7.01 -9.22 -3.98
N ARG A 117 6.91 -10.53 -4.19
CA ARG A 117 6.19 -11.48 -3.32
C ARG A 117 6.74 -11.55 -1.89
N ALA A 118 7.97 -11.07 -1.65
CA ALA A 118 8.61 -11.06 -0.35
C ALA A 118 8.31 -9.82 0.50
N LEU A 119 7.43 -8.93 0.06
CA LEU A 119 7.06 -7.71 0.79
C LEU A 119 6.10 -7.96 1.97
N GLY A 120 6.00 -9.20 2.46
CA GLY A 120 5.14 -9.56 3.59
C GLY A 120 3.65 -9.52 3.26
N THR A 121 3.32 -9.54 1.98
CA THR A 121 1.98 -9.68 1.43
C THR A 121 1.75 -11.13 0.97
N GLN A 122 0.64 -11.36 0.31
CA GLN A 122 0.30 -12.65 -0.27
C GLN A 122 1.32 -13.10 -1.32
N ASN A 123 1.42 -14.41 -1.53
CA ASN A 123 2.34 -14.99 -2.51
C ASN A 123 1.95 -14.69 -3.96
N ASN A 124 0.67 -14.50 -4.22
CA ASN A 124 0.09 -14.22 -5.55
C ASN A 124 -1.29 -13.55 -5.44
N ASN A 125 -1.89 -13.23 -6.59
CA ASN A 125 -3.14 -12.46 -6.65
C ASN A 125 -4.40 -13.28 -6.31
N TRP A 126 -4.29 -14.59 -6.09
CA TRP A 126 -5.38 -15.48 -5.66
C TRP A 126 -5.23 -15.98 -4.23
N SER A 127 -4.10 -15.75 -3.59
CA SER A 127 -3.84 -16.15 -2.22
C SER A 127 -4.08 -15.01 -1.21
N ASN A 128 -3.98 -15.35 0.05
CA ASN A 128 -4.06 -14.42 1.17
C ASN A 128 -2.91 -14.70 2.17
N GLN A 129 -2.99 -14.18 3.36
CA GLN A 129 -1.93 -14.33 4.37
C GLN A 129 -1.70 -15.78 4.78
N THR A 130 -2.71 -16.66 4.71
CA THR A 130 -2.54 -18.07 5.10
C THR A 130 -1.45 -18.78 4.29
N SER A 131 -1.25 -18.38 3.04
CA SER A 131 -0.21 -18.88 2.13
C SER A 131 1.11 -18.10 2.23
N ALA A 132 1.15 -16.98 2.94
CA ALA A 132 2.33 -16.15 3.06
C ALA A 132 3.35 -16.79 4.01
N SER A 133 4.64 -16.47 3.81
CA SER A 133 5.69 -16.89 4.72
C SER A 133 5.42 -16.39 6.13
N ARG A 134 5.55 -17.28 7.11
CA ARG A 134 5.29 -17.00 8.53
C ARG A 134 6.48 -16.44 9.29
N GLY A 135 7.57 -16.14 8.58
CA GLY A 135 8.78 -15.58 9.18
C GLY A 135 9.85 -15.32 8.13
N GLY A 136 11.03 -14.88 8.59
CA GLY A 136 12.15 -14.53 7.71
C GLY A 136 12.12 -13.07 7.24
N PHE A 137 11.20 -12.26 7.78
CA PHE A 137 11.13 -10.83 7.53
C PHE A 137 11.87 -10.05 8.61
N ASN A 138 12.56 -8.99 8.21
CA ASN A 138 13.04 -7.97 9.13
C ASN A 138 12.12 -6.75 9.00
N ALA A 139 10.90 -6.93 9.48
CA ALA A 139 9.82 -5.95 9.36
C ALA A 139 9.67 -5.14 10.65
N GLU A 140 9.21 -3.92 10.53
CA GLU A 140 8.81 -3.08 11.65
C GLU A 140 7.72 -2.10 11.25
N ILE A 141 6.97 -1.62 12.22
CA ILE A 141 6.09 -0.46 12.11
C ILE A 141 6.87 0.74 12.66
N ALA A 142 6.98 1.80 11.87
CA ALA A 142 7.72 2.98 12.24
C ALA A 142 6.93 4.27 11.99
N GLU A 143 7.19 5.28 12.81
CA GLU A 143 6.79 6.67 12.57
C GLU A 143 7.94 7.39 11.88
N LEU A 144 7.63 8.06 10.78
CA LEU A 144 8.48 9.05 10.16
C LEU A 144 7.95 10.44 10.53
N SER A 145 8.80 11.28 11.10
CA SER A 145 8.46 12.64 11.51
C SER A 145 9.42 13.67 10.93
N ASN A 146 9.08 14.95 11.06
CA ASN A 146 9.80 16.07 10.44
C ASN A 146 9.95 15.87 8.92
N LEU A 147 8.84 15.57 8.25
CA LEU A 147 8.81 15.21 6.82
C LEU A 147 9.36 16.30 5.89
N ARG A 148 9.32 17.57 6.32
CA ARG A 148 9.84 18.73 5.56
C ARG A 148 11.31 19.04 5.85
N GLY A 149 11.87 18.51 6.94
CA GLY A 149 13.27 18.70 7.33
C GLY A 149 14.06 17.38 7.30
N ASP A 150 14.93 17.20 8.27
CA ASP A 150 15.64 15.93 8.48
C ASP A 150 14.68 14.90 9.04
N VAL A 151 14.27 13.96 8.20
CA VAL A 151 13.30 12.92 8.58
C VAL A 151 13.87 12.09 9.72
N LYS A 152 13.12 12.04 10.81
CA LYS A 152 13.40 11.17 11.95
C LYS A 152 12.56 9.91 11.85
N THR A 153 13.16 8.77 12.18
CA THR A 153 12.49 7.49 12.23
C THR A 153 12.44 6.99 13.66
N ARG A 154 11.25 6.63 14.13
CA ARG A 154 11.02 5.99 15.42
C ARG A 154 10.29 4.66 15.22
N THR A 155 10.88 3.57 15.67
CA THR A 155 10.20 2.27 15.68
C THR A 155 9.05 2.30 16.69
N ILE A 156 7.84 1.99 16.22
CA ILE A 156 6.65 1.79 17.07
C ILE A 156 6.62 0.35 17.55
N PHE A 157 6.75 -0.59 16.61
CA PHE A 157 6.71 -2.02 16.94
C PHE A 157 7.59 -2.82 15.97
N LYS A 158 8.24 -3.85 16.50
CA LYS A 158 9.04 -4.79 15.71
C LYS A 158 8.76 -6.22 16.19
N PRO A 159 8.28 -7.12 15.29
CA PRO A 159 8.09 -8.52 15.64
C PRO A 159 9.40 -9.20 16.05
N THR A 160 9.37 -9.99 17.10
CA THR A 160 10.54 -10.77 17.57
C THR A 160 10.65 -12.13 16.89
N ASN A 161 9.55 -12.62 16.30
CA ASN A 161 9.46 -13.93 15.63
C ASN A 161 9.76 -13.87 14.13
N GLY A 162 10.19 -12.73 13.60
CA GLY A 162 10.49 -12.55 12.18
C GLY A 162 9.27 -12.46 11.26
N SER A 163 8.06 -12.27 11.82
CA SER A 163 6.85 -12.04 11.04
C SER A 163 6.92 -10.72 10.27
N SER A 164 6.17 -10.61 9.17
CA SER A 164 5.80 -9.31 8.58
C SER A 164 4.68 -8.65 9.37
N VAL A 165 4.41 -7.37 9.08
CA VAL A 165 3.37 -6.54 9.71
C VAL A 165 2.48 -5.89 8.65
N PRO A 166 1.76 -6.67 7.81
CA PRO A 166 0.88 -6.13 6.78
C PRO A 166 -0.42 -5.56 7.37
N ASP A 167 -1.22 -4.93 6.50
CA ASP A 167 -2.61 -4.53 6.75
C ASP A 167 -2.74 -3.46 7.84
N LEU A 168 -1.80 -2.50 7.85
CA LEU A 168 -1.80 -1.39 8.81
C LEU A 168 -3.09 -0.57 8.68
N LYS A 169 -3.78 -0.38 9.81
CA LYS A 169 -4.99 0.45 9.90
C LYS A 169 -4.90 1.34 11.14
N LEU A 170 -4.83 2.63 10.94
CA LEU A 170 -4.91 3.59 12.04
C LEU A 170 -6.34 3.63 12.57
N HIS A 171 -6.51 3.60 13.89
CA HIS A 171 -7.81 3.83 14.53
C HIS A 171 -8.21 5.30 14.41
N TRP A 172 -9.51 5.61 14.45
CA TRP A 172 -10.01 6.98 14.28
C TRP A 172 -9.58 7.96 15.39
N ASP A 173 -9.16 7.45 16.56
CA ASP A 173 -8.58 8.28 17.63
C ASP A 173 -7.14 8.71 17.33
N ALA A 174 -6.52 8.11 16.29
CA ALA A 174 -5.12 8.32 15.94
C ALA A 174 -4.12 8.01 17.08
N GLU A 175 -4.48 7.14 18.03
CA GLU A 175 -3.64 6.76 19.17
C GLU A 175 -3.15 5.31 19.08
N ARG A 176 -3.78 4.48 18.25
CA ARG A 176 -3.50 3.05 18.10
C ARG A 176 -3.65 2.57 16.68
N LEU A 177 -2.97 1.47 16.42
CA LEU A 177 -2.80 0.89 15.10
C LEU A 177 -3.10 -0.60 15.13
N MET A 178 -3.92 -1.07 14.20
CA MET A 178 -4.19 -2.47 13.95
C MET A 178 -3.35 -2.98 12.77
N PHE A 179 -2.93 -4.24 12.84
CA PHE A 179 -2.15 -4.91 11.79
C PHE A 179 -2.27 -6.42 11.90
N SER A 180 -1.90 -7.12 10.82
CA SER A 180 -1.79 -8.58 10.83
C SER A 180 -0.36 -9.00 11.19
N MET A 181 -0.23 -10.07 11.98
CA MET A 181 1.07 -10.65 12.35
C MET A 181 0.89 -12.13 12.72
N VAL A 182 1.93 -12.92 12.51
CA VAL A 182 1.98 -14.32 12.96
C VAL A 182 2.17 -14.36 14.47
N ASP A 183 1.34 -15.10 15.18
CA ASP A 183 1.42 -15.28 16.63
C ASP A 183 2.44 -16.37 17.06
N THR A 184 2.43 -16.72 18.35
CA THR A 184 3.31 -17.74 18.92
C THR A 184 3.00 -19.15 18.41
N ASP A 185 1.75 -19.42 18.04
CA ASP A 185 1.29 -20.68 17.46
C ASP A 185 1.51 -20.75 15.94
N ARG A 186 2.24 -19.77 15.39
CA ARG A 186 2.54 -19.62 13.97
C ARG A 186 1.29 -19.45 13.10
N ARG A 187 0.25 -18.78 13.62
CA ARG A 187 -0.99 -18.44 12.94
C ARG A 187 -1.06 -16.94 12.68
N TRP A 188 -1.60 -16.55 11.55
CA TRP A 188 -1.90 -15.16 11.26
C TRP A 188 -3.04 -14.68 12.16
N GLN A 189 -2.79 -13.59 12.88
CA GLN A 189 -3.75 -13.00 13.79
C GLN A 189 -3.74 -11.48 13.65
N VAL A 190 -4.82 -10.84 14.10
CA VAL A 190 -4.97 -9.40 14.15
C VAL A 190 -4.52 -8.88 15.49
N PHE A 191 -3.59 -7.93 15.45
CA PHE A 191 -3.03 -7.28 16.63
C PHE A 191 -3.31 -5.78 16.62
N GLU A 192 -3.27 -5.18 17.80
CA GLU A 192 -3.31 -3.74 18.02
C GLU A 192 -2.12 -3.33 18.89
N VAL A 193 -1.56 -2.16 18.60
CA VAL A 193 -0.51 -1.53 19.41
C VAL A 193 -0.79 -0.03 19.48
N LYS A 194 -0.48 0.61 20.62
CA LYS A 194 -0.52 2.07 20.72
C LYS A 194 0.63 2.70 19.93
N LEU A 195 0.46 3.94 19.47
CA LEU A 195 1.49 4.65 18.72
C LEU A 195 2.76 4.95 19.55
N ASP A 196 2.68 4.89 20.87
CA ASP A 196 3.85 4.96 21.74
C ASP A 196 4.67 3.65 21.81
N GLY A 197 4.15 2.57 21.20
CA GLY A 197 4.76 1.24 21.14
C GLY A 197 4.33 0.31 22.29
N THR A 198 3.44 0.77 23.17
CA THR A 198 2.92 -0.02 24.31
C THR A 198 1.60 -0.71 23.99
N GLY A 199 1.17 -1.61 24.85
CA GLY A 199 -0.18 -2.19 24.82
C GLY A 199 -0.43 -3.14 23.65
N LEU A 200 0.60 -3.84 23.14
CA LEU A 200 0.40 -4.89 22.15
C LEU A 200 -0.58 -5.93 22.65
N LYS A 201 -1.63 -6.18 21.89
CA LYS A 201 -2.62 -7.22 22.20
C LYS A 201 -3.18 -7.84 20.93
N LYS A 202 -3.53 -9.12 21.01
CA LYS A 202 -4.35 -9.79 19.99
C LYS A 202 -5.79 -9.30 20.13
N LEU A 203 -6.46 -9.04 19.00
CA LEU A 203 -7.80 -8.44 19.01
C LEU A 203 -8.94 -9.45 18.88
N ILE A 204 -8.69 -10.59 18.25
CA ILE A 204 -9.69 -11.61 18.00
C ILE A 204 -9.29 -12.87 18.78
N GLU A 205 -10.12 -13.26 19.72
CA GLU A 205 -9.94 -14.48 20.51
C GLU A 205 -11.08 -15.45 20.18
N THR A 206 -10.74 -16.69 19.88
CA THR A 206 -11.69 -17.77 19.58
C THR A 206 -11.23 -19.07 20.24
N PRO A 207 -12.15 -19.99 20.54
CA PRO A 207 -11.79 -21.33 21.01
C PRO A 207 -11.12 -22.19 19.91
N GLU A 208 -11.41 -21.92 18.64
CA GLU A 208 -10.87 -22.63 17.50
C GLU A 208 -9.43 -22.18 17.22
N LYS A 209 -8.47 -23.04 17.48
CA LYS A 209 -7.04 -22.72 17.39
C LYS A 209 -6.48 -22.73 15.97
N ASP A 210 -7.20 -23.29 15.01
CA ASP A 210 -6.84 -23.39 13.61
C ASP A 210 -7.36 -22.23 12.74
N LEU A 211 -8.16 -21.34 13.33
CA LEU A 211 -8.60 -20.12 12.63
C LEU A 211 -7.49 -19.08 12.57
N GLU A 212 -7.34 -18.51 11.39
CA GLU A 212 -6.46 -17.39 11.11
C GLU A 212 -7.28 -16.14 10.81
N PHE A 213 -6.81 -14.98 11.30
CA PHE A 213 -7.46 -13.69 11.09
C PHE A 213 -6.44 -12.66 10.61
N PHE A 214 -6.79 -11.93 9.56
CA PHE A 214 -5.92 -10.94 8.93
C PHE A 214 -6.75 -9.89 8.19
N ASP A 215 -6.09 -8.85 7.67
CA ASP A 215 -6.69 -7.79 6.85
C ASP A 215 -8.01 -7.27 7.45
N ALA A 216 -7.95 -6.86 8.71
CA ALA A 216 -9.12 -6.41 9.45
C ALA A 216 -9.37 -4.90 9.32
N THR A 217 -10.57 -4.47 9.65
CA THR A 217 -10.96 -3.07 9.76
C THR A 217 -11.80 -2.81 11.00
N TYR A 218 -11.58 -1.65 11.64
CA TYR A 218 -12.45 -1.18 12.72
C TYR A 218 -13.81 -0.77 12.18
N LEU A 219 -14.85 -1.01 12.95
CA LEU A 219 -16.19 -0.45 12.71
C LEU A 219 -16.49 0.67 13.71
N PRO A 220 -17.29 1.68 13.34
CA PRO A 220 -17.72 2.74 14.26
C PRO A 220 -18.42 2.21 15.53
N SER A 221 -19.00 1.01 15.46
CA SER A 221 -19.64 0.33 16.60
C SER A 221 -18.66 -0.23 17.62
N GLY A 222 -17.35 -0.22 17.34
CA GLY A 222 -16.32 -0.90 18.12
C GLY A 222 -16.12 -2.38 17.78
N LYS A 223 -16.93 -2.93 16.88
CA LYS A 223 -16.72 -4.27 16.30
C LYS A 223 -15.62 -4.26 15.25
N LEU A 224 -15.20 -5.45 14.82
CA LEU A 224 -14.20 -5.63 13.78
C LEU A 224 -14.76 -6.47 12.64
N ILE A 225 -14.40 -6.15 11.41
CA ILE A 225 -14.50 -7.09 10.29
C ILE A 225 -13.08 -7.52 9.95
N ALA A 226 -12.85 -8.83 9.86
CA ALA A 226 -11.58 -9.43 9.48
C ALA A 226 -11.78 -10.45 8.35
N VAL A 227 -10.74 -10.73 7.62
CA VAL A 227 -10.67 -11.88 6.72
C VAL A 227 -10.16 -13.08 7.48
N SER A 228 -10.74 -14.25 7.24
CA SER A 228 -10.42 -15.49 7.95
C SER A 228 -10.57 -16.70 7.03
N ASN A 229 -9.87 -17.78 7.34
CA ASN A 229 -10.10 -19.11 6.76
C ASN A 229 -11.31 -19.85 7.36
N ILE A 230 -12.19 -19.16 8.05
CA ILE A 230 -13.37 -19.69 8.77
C ILE A 230 -14.29 -20.58 7.91
N GLY A 231 -14.19 -20.49 6.60
CA GLY A 231 -14.92 -21.34 5.68
C GLY A 231 -14.34 -22.75 5.54
N TYR A 232 -13.09 -22.96 5.92
CA TYR A 232 -12.31 -24.18 5.72
C TYR A 232 -12.30 -24.66 4.25
N ASN A 233 -12.39 -23.73 3.32
CA ASN A 233 -12.39 -24.02 1.89
C ASN A 233 -11.01 -23.78 1.30
N GLY A 234 -10.57 -24.67 0.42
CA GLY A 234 -9.37 -24.46 -0.40
C GLY A 234 -9.70 -23.72 -1.71
N VAL A 235 -8.76 -22.94 -2.20
CA VAL A 235 -8.87 -22.26 -3.50
C VAL A 235 -8.83 -23.30 -4.63
N PRO A 236 -9.88 -23.43 -5.46
CA PRO A 236 -10.01 -24.52 -6.45
C PRO A 236 -8.89 -24.51 -7.50
N CYS A 237 -8.49 -23.34 -7.99
CA CYS A 237 -7.51 -23.22 -9.08
C CYS A 237 -6.08 -23.68 -8.70
N VAL A 238 -5.82 -23.88 -7.41
CA VAL A 238 -4.53 -24.39 -6.88
C VAL A 238 -4.72 -25.68 -6.09
N ASN A 239 -5.74 -26.47 -6.43
CA ASN A 239 -6.05 -27.77 -5.82
C ASN A 239 -6.21 -27.72 -4.29
N GLY A 240 -6.72 -26.61 -3.78
CA GLY A 240 -6.94 -26.40 -2.34
C GLY A 240 -5.68 -26.09 -1.53
N ASN A 241 -4.54 -25.84 -2.15
CA ASN A 241 -3.29 -25.51 -1.44
C ASN A 241 -3.31 -24.14 -0.76
N ASP A 242 -4.10 -23.21 -1.26
CA ASP A 242 -4.35 -21.91 -0.64
C ASP A 242 -5.75 -21.93 -0.01
N GLU A 243 -5.92 -21.33 1.14
CA GLU A 243 -7.23 -21.25 1.82
C GLU A 243 -8.02 -20.04 1.32
N VAL A 244 -9.33 -20.21 1.22
CA VAL A 244 -10.24 -19.14 0.84
C VAL A 244 -10.42 -18.17 2.01
N GLY A 245 -10.19 -16.88 1.76
CA GLY A 245 -10.45 -15.82 2.73
C GLY A 245 -11.92 -15.41 2.72
N ASN A 246 -12.63 -15.64 3.83
CA ASN A 246 -14.00 -15.16 4.05
C ASN A 246 -14.02 -14.04 5.09
N MET A 247 -14.95 -13.11 4.97
CA MET A 247 -15.11 -12.06 5.98
C MET A 247 -15.91 -12.56 7.16
N CYS A 248 -15.50 -12.15 8.34
CA CYS A 248 -16.21 -12.37 9.59
C CYS A 248 -16.34 -11.08 10.40
N LEU A 249 -17.42 -10.98 11.15
CA LEU A 249 -17.68 -9.92 12.12
C LEU A 249 -17.34 -10.46 13.51
N TYR A 250 -16.52 -9.73 14.24
CA TYR A 250 -16.15 -10.02 15.62
C TYR A 250 -16.60 -8.89 16.54
N ASP A 251 -17.26 -9.24 17.65
CA ASP A 251 -17.62 -8.32 18.70
C ASP A 251 -16.69 -8.52 19.90
N PRO A 252 -15.78 -7.57 20.21
CA PRO A 252 -14.87 -7.73 21.34
C PRO A 252 -15.55 -7.61 22.72
N LYS A 253 -16.83 -7.22 22.78
CA LYS A 253 -17.57 -7.10 24.04
C LYS A 253 -18.01 -8.45 24.60
N ASP A 254 -18.40 -9.35 23.72
CA ASP A 254 -18.92 -10.67 24.11
C ASP A 254 -18.17 -11.85 23.47
N GLY A 255 -17.15 -11.54 22.62
CA GLY A 255 -16.36 -12.53 21.91
C GLY A 255 -17.10 -13.23 20.75
N SER A 256 -18.28 -12.74 20.37
CA SER A 256 -19.04 -13.38 19.30
C SER A 256 -18.37 -13.20 17.95
N LEU A 257 -18.29 -14.31 17.20
CA LEU A 257 -17.75 -14.38 15.85
C LEU A 257 -18.82 -14.86 14.88
N ARG A 258 -19.02 -14.13 13.78
CA ARG A 258 -19.99 -14.50 12.76
C ARG A 258 -19.42 -14.36 11.36
N ARG A 259 -19.48 -15.41 10.54
CA ARG A 259 -19.11 -15.36 9.13
C ARG A 259 -20.12 -14.50 8.35
N LEU A 260 -19.61 -13.63 7.47
CA LEU A 260 -20.38 -12.68 6.68
C LEU A 260 -20.46 -13.05 5.20
N THR A 261 -19.39 -13.66 4.65
CA THR A 261 -19.33 -14.05 3.24
C THR A 261 -19.19 -15.56 3.11
N PHE A 262 -19.90 -16.13 2.12
CA PHE A 262 -20.03 -17.57 1.92
C PHE A 262 -19.62 -18.00 0.51
N ASP A 263 -18.88 -17.14 -0.17
CA ASP A 263 -18.45 -17.34 -1.55
C ASP A 263 -17.46 -18.50 -1.66
N GLN A 264 -17.43 -19.14 -2.82
CA GLN A 264 -16.47 -20.19 -3.13
C GLN A 264 -15.04 -19.63 -3.18
N ASP A 265 -14.89 -18.40 -3.66
CA ASP A 265 -13.62 -17.70 -3.78
C ASP A 265 -13.47 -16.61 -2.72
N ALA A 266 -12.29 -16.04 -2.66
CA ALA A 266 -11.91 -15.18 -1.55
C ALA A 266 -12.49 -13.77 -1.62
N ASN A 267 -12.68 -13.19 -0.44
CA ASN A 267 -13.03 -11.79 -0.21
C ASN A 267 -11.91 -11.13 0.61
N TRP A 268 -11.49 -9.90 0.24
CA TRP A 268 -10.33 -9.22 0.81
C TRP A 268 -10.55 -7.73 0.98
N ALA A 269 -9.65 -7.11 1.74
CA ALA A 269 -9.48 -5.68 1.90
C ALA A 269 -10.76 -4.92 2.35
N PRO A 270 -11.40 -5.33 3.46
CA PRO A 270 -12.56 -4.61 3.98
C PRO A 270 -12.19 -3.18 4.38
N THR A 271 -13.06 -2.24 4.01
CA THR A 271 -12.91 -0.83 4.32
C THR A 271 -14.26 -0.19 4.55
N VAL A 272 -14.37 0.66 5.59
CA VAL A 272 -15.60 1.41 5.89
C VAL A 272 -15.76 2.55 4.89
N MET A 273 -16.91 2.62 4.24
CA MET A 273 -17.30 3.69 3.33
C MET A 273 -17.87 4.90 4.10
N ASN A 274 -17.94 6.06 3.44
CA ASN A 274 -18.51 7.29 4.02
C ASN A 274 -19.98 7.13 4.47
N ASN A 275 -20.71 6.21 3.88
CA ASN A 275 -22.11 5.89 4.24
C ASN A 275 -22.23 4.76 5.29
N GLY A 276 -21.12 4.32 5.89
CA GLY A 276 -21.10 3.25 6.89
C GLY A 276 -21.15 1.83 6.32
N ARG A 277 -21.29 1.65 5.01
CA ARG A 277 -21.20 0.32 4.39
C ARG A 277 -19.74 -0.15 4.33
N ILE A 278 -19.55 -1.43 4.06
CA ILE A 278 -18.21 -2.04 3.94
C ILE A 278 -17.93 -2.30 2.47
N MET A 279 -16.90 -1.67 1.94
CA MET A 279 -16.36 -1.94 0.62
C MET A 279 -15.29 -3.02 0.72
N TYR A 280 -15.22 -3.92 -0.26
CA TYR A 280 -14.27 -5.02 -0.28
C TYR A 280 -14.02 -5.54 -1.69
N THR A 281 -12.93 -6.26 -1.89
CA THR A 281 -12.64 -6.98 -3.14
C THR A 281 -13.21 -8.39 -3.05
N ARG A 282 -13.97 -8.82 -4.06
CA ARG A 282 -14.43 -10.18 -4.22
C ARG A 282 -13.81 -10.80 -5.48
N TRP A 283 -13.23 -11.97 -5.33
CA TRP A 283 -12.84 -12.79 -6.45
C TRP A 283 -14.03 -13.66 -6.89
N GLU A 284 -14.27 -13.71 -8.18
CA GLU A 284 -15.34 -14.48 -8.79
C GLU A 284 -14.74 -15.40 -9.87
N TYR A 285 -14.76 -16.70 -9.63
CA TYR A 285 -14.16 -17.71 -10.51
C TYR A 285 -15.12 -18.84 -10.88
N THR A 286 -16.38 -18.79 -10.43
CA THR A 286 -17.33 -19.90 -10.51
C THR A 286 -17.86 -20.14 -11.92
N ASP A 287 -18.78 -19.34 -12.40
CA ASP A 287 -19.51 -19.57 -13.66
C ASP A 287 -18.99 -18.77 -14.84
N LEU A 288 -18.14 -17.80 -14.56
CA LEU A 288 -17.53 -16.98 -15.59
C LEU A 288 -16.16 -17.58 -15.90
N THR A 289 -15.85 -17.74 -17.17
CA THR A 289 -14.52 -18.12 -17.65
C THR A 289 -13.43 -17.09 -17.25
N HIS A 290 -13.68 -16.32 -16.17
CA HIS A 290 -12.90 -15.17 -15.79
C HIS A 290 -12.25 -15.37 -14.44
N TYR A 291 -11.26 -16.23 -14.41
CA TYR A 291 -10.28 -16.27 -13.32
C TYR A 291 -9.69 -14.88 -13.03
N PHE A 292 -9.85 -13.90 -13.92
CA PHE A 292 -9.44 -12.51 -13.71
C PHE A 292 -10.33 -11.71 -12.77
N SER A 293 -11.63 -12.02 -12.70
CA SER A 293 -12.62 -11.10 -12.13
C SER A 293 -12.48 -10.93 -10.63
N ARG A 294 -11.77 -9.89 -10.24
CA ARG A 294 -11.72 -9.37 -8.87
C ARG A 294 -12.26 -7.97 -8.87
N PHE A 295 -13.52 -7.83 -8.47
CA PHE A 295 -14.21 -6.56 -8.53
C PHE A 295 -14.58 -6.04 -7.14
N VAL A 296 -14.99 -4.79 -7.08
CA VAL A 296 -15.33 -4.11 -5.83
C VAL A 296 -16.79 -4.35 -5.49
N MET A 297 -17.00 -4.91 -4.31
CA MET A 297 -18.32 -5.14 -3.69
C MET A 297 -18.54 -4.18 -2.53
N HIS A 298 -19.78 -4.07 -2.08
CA HIS A 298 -20.13 -3.46 -0.81
C HIS A 298 -21.28 -4.18 -0.12
N MET A 299 -21.32 -4.10 1.21
CA MET A 299 -22.36 -4.71 2.05
C MET A 299 -22.66 -3.84 3.27
N ASN A 300 -23.72 -4.13 3.99
CA ASN A 300 -23.92 -3.60 5.33
C ASN A 300 -22.90 -4.21 6.31
N PRO A 301 -22.57 -3.54 7.44
CA PRO A 301 -21.62 -4.07 8.41
C PRO A 301 -22.00 -5.44 9.00
N ASP A 302 -23.26 -5.81 8.91
CA ASP A 302 -23.76 -7.11 9.35
C ASP A 302 -23.72 -8.21 8.25
N GLY A 303 -23.17 -7.91 7.07
CA GLY A 303 -23.04 -8.83 5.94
C GLY A 303 -24.27 -8.90 5.04
N THR A 304 -25.33 -8.17 5.33
CA THR A 304 -26.54 -8.11 4.47
C THR A 304 -26.34 -7.17 3.28
N GLU A 305 -27.24 -7.26 2.30
CA GLU A 305 -27.26 -6.35 1.15
C GLU A 305 -25.94 -6.32 0.35
N GLN A 306 -25.32 -7.48 0.12
CA GLN A 306 -24.12 -7.59 -0.68
C GLN A 306 -24.42 -7.24 -2.14
N LYS A 307 -23.74 -6.22 -2.66
CA LYS A 307 -23.95 -5.70 -4.01
C LYS A 307 -22.62 -5.34 -4.66
N SER A 308 -22.55 -5.46 -5.99
CA SER A 308 -21.40 -4.95 -6.74
C SER A 308 -21.39 -3.42 -6.70
N LEU A 309 -20.23 -2.87 -6.37
CA LEU A 309 -19.96 -1.44 -6.47
C LEU A 309 -19.33 -1.09 -7.82
N TYR A 310 -18.35 -1.89 -8.29
CA TYR A 310 -17.65 -1.66 -9.55
C TYR A 310 -17.06 -2.94 -10.14
N GLY A 311 -17.14 -3.09 -11.46
CA GLY A 311 -16.44 -4.14 -12.23
C GLY A 311 -17.32 -5.35 -12.58
N SER A 312 -18.47 -5.53 -11.95
CA SER A 312 -19.39 -6.62 -12.31
C SER A 312 -19.96 -6.44 -13.72
N GLY A 313 -20.00 -7.52 -14.49
CA GLY A 313 -20.50 -7.53 -15.86
C GLY A 313 -19.56 -6.86 -16.87
N SER A 314 -18.28 -6.72 -16.53
CA SER A 314 -17.20 -6.31 -17.45
C SER A 314 -15.90 -7.05 -17.10
N TYR A 315 -15.06 -7.27 -18.12
CA TYR A 315 -13.76 -7.95 -17.95
C TYR A 315 -12.65 -7.01 -17.52
N PHE A 316 -12.85 -5.73 -17.67
CA PHE A 316 -11.96 -4.69 -17.21
C PHE A 316 -12.65 -3.88 -16.11
N PRO A 317 -11.93 -3.56 -15.01
CA PRO A 317 -10.57 -3.99 -14.70
C PRO A 317 -10.48 -5.48 -14.33
N ASN A 318 -9.36 -6.11 -14.70
CA ASN A 318 -9.14 -7.54 -14.40
C ASN A 318 -9.24 -7.84 -12.90
N SER A 319 -8.55 -7.01 -12.12
CA SER A 319 -8.49 -7.14 -10.66
C SER A 319 -8.39 -5.76 -10.05
N THR A 320 -9.23 -5.46 -9.09
CA THR A 320 -9.17 -4.23 -8.29
C THR A 320 -8.90 -4.61 -6.84
N PHE A 321 -7.78 -4.15 -6.30
CA PHE A 321 -7.35 -4.43 -4.94
C PHE A 321 -7.30 -3.16 -4.09
N ASP A 322 -7.41 -3.34 -2.78
CA ASP A 322 -7.20 -2.33 -1.76
C ASP A 322 -7.96 -1.02 -2.01
N ALA A 323 -9.23 -1.14 -2.42
CA ALA A 323 -10.07 0.00 -2.68
C ALA A 323 -10.34 0.83 -1.42
N LYS A 324 -10.24 2.18 -1.54
CA LYS A 324 -10.43 3.14 -0.45
C LYS A 324 -11.38 4.26 -0.87
N PRO A 325 -12.43 4.56 -0.09
CA PRO A 325 -13.29 5.71 -0.37
C PRO A 325 -12.49 7.01 -0.22
N LEU A 326 -12.76 7.99 -1.05
CA LEU A 326 -12.24 9.33 -0.84
C LEU A 326 -12.98 10.01 0.32
N PRO A 327 -12.32 10.86 1.10
CA PRO A 327 -12.97 11.66 2.13
C PRO A 327 -13.95 12.65 1.51
N GLY A 328 -14.80 13.28 2.36
CA GLY A 328 -15.71 14.34 1.92
C GLY A 328 -17.07 13.86 1.41
N GLY A 329 -17.43 12.59 1.61
CA GLY A 329 -18.79 12.07 1.34
C GLY A 329 -19.11 11.81 -0.14
N SER A 330 -18.13 11.90 -1.04
CA SER A 330 -18.33 11.53 -2.45
C SER A 330 -18.49 10.01 -2.62
N SER A 331 -19.05 9.59 -3.77
CA SER A 331 -19.10 8.18 -4.18
C SER A 331 -17.75 7.66 -4.70
N GLN A 332 -16.77 8.55 -4.84
CA GLN A 332 -15.49 8.25 -5.44
C GLN A 332 -14.61 7.42 -4.52
N PHE A 333 -13.78 6.60 -5.13
CA PHE A 333 -12.79 5.80 -4.42
C PHE A 333 -11.52 5.63 -5.27
N ILE A 334 -10.40 5.34 -4.63
CA ILE A 334 -9.18 4.88 -5.30
C ILE A 334 -9.03 3.38 -5.15
N GLY A 335 -8.35 2.75 -6.10
CA GLY A 335 -8.05 1.31 -6.04
C GLY A 335 -6.89 0.96 -6.95
N VAL A 336 -6.23 -0.15 -6.67
CA VAL A 336 -5.11 -0.66 -7.48
C VAL A 336 -5.61 -1.66 -8.50
N ILE A 337 -5.43 -1.38 -9.79
CA ILE A 337 -5.68 -2.35 -10.85
C ILE A 337 -4.44 -3.20 -11.06
N SER A 338 -4.61 -4.52 -11.03
CA SER A 338 -3.56 -5.51 -11.25
C SER A 338 -3.99 -6.60 -12.22
N GLY A 339 -3.09 -7.52 -12.57
CA GLY A 339 -3.36 -8.72 -13.34
C GLY A 339 -3.77 -9.91 -12.45
N HIS A 340 -4.03 -11.06 -13.08
CA HIS A 340 -4.18 -12.32 -12.36
C HIS A 340 -2.81 -12.88 -11.94
N HIS A 341 -1.86 -12.94 -12.86
CA HIS A 341 -0.47 -13.22 -12.58
C HIS A 341 0.40 -11.96 -12.60
N GLY A 342 1.65 -12.08 -12.24
CA GLY A 342 2.63 -11.01 -12.21
C GLY A 342 2.94 -10.53 -10.80
N VAL A 343 3.15 -9.24 -10.62
CA VAL A 343 3.47 -8.65 -9.31
C VAL A 343 2.25 -8.69 -8.41
N THR A 344 2.44 -9.22 -7.20
CA THR A 344 1.34 -9.46 -6.26
C THR A 344 0.72 -8.15 -5.77
N ARG A 345 -0.56 -7.98 -6.08
CA ARG A 345 -1.42 -6.86 -5.65
C ARG A 345 -0.83 -5.47 -5.82
N SER A 346 0.20 -5.34 -6.64
CA SER A 346 0.70 -4.04 -7.06
C SER A 346 0.24 -3.73 -8.48
N GLY A 347 0.15 -2.46 -8.81
CA GLY A 347 -0.26 -2.07 -10.15
C GLY A 347 -0.58 -0.61 -10.30
N ARG A 348 -1.53 -0.32 -11.17
CA ARG A 348 -1.93 1.03 -11.56
C ARG A 348 -2.94 1.58 -10.55
N LEU A 349 -2.66 2.75 -9.99
CA LEU A 349 -3.57 3.43 -9.06
C LEU A 349 -4.62 4.22 -9.85
N MET A 350 -5.88 3.90 -9.63
CA MET A 350 -7.00 4.48 -10.37
C MET A 350 -7.95 5.21 -9.44
N LEU A 351 -8.48 6.32 -9.94
CA LEU A 351 -9.60 7.05 -9.35
C LEU A 351 -10.90 6.62 -10.04
N PHE A 352 -11.86 6.15 -9.25
CA PHE A 352 -13.15 5.65 -9.70
C PHE A 352 -14.31 6.56 -9.26
N ASP A 353 -15.33 6.65 -10.09
CA ASP A 353 -16.62 7.26 -9.76
C ASP A 353 -17.79 6.36 -10.19
N PRO A 354 -18.34 5.55 -9.29
CA PRO A 354 -19.48 4.69 -9.57
C PRO A 354 -20.76 5.43 -9.97
N SER A 355 -20.86 6.74 -9.70
CA SER A 355 -22.00 7.54 -10.11
C SER A 355 -22.03 7.79 -11.62
N LYS A 356 -20.88 7.78 -12.29
CA LYS A 356 -20.76 7.91 -13.74
C LYS A 356 -21.00 6.58 -14.44
N SER A 357 -20.36 5.52 -13.95
CA SER A 357 -20.53 4.15 -14.43
C SER A 357 -19.91 3.18 -13.45
N ARG A 358 -20.43 1.95 -13.43
CA ARG A 358 -19.89 0.85 -12.62
C ARG A 358 -19.18 -0.21 -13.46
N LYS A 359 -18.90 0.06 -14.73
CA LYS A 359 -18.40 -0.94 -15.69
C LYS A 359 -17.22 -0.40 -16.49
N SER A 360 -16.24 -1.26 -16.71
CA SER A 360 -15.08 -1.04 -17.57
C SER A 360 -14.35 0.28 -17.22
N GLU A 361 -13.84 1.01 -18.21
CA GLU A 361 -13.17 2.31 -18.06
C GLU A 361 -14.14 3.48 -17.83
N LYS A 362 -15.45 3.30 -18.08
CA LYS A 362 -16.44 4.39 -18.14
C LYS A 362 -16.66 5.11 -16.80
N GLY A 363 -16.40 4.46 -15.70
CA GLY A 363 -16.45 5.07 -14.36
C GLY A 363 -15.06 5.37 -13.78
N MET A 364 -14.00 5.25 -14.57
CA MET A 364 -12.65 5.63 -14.15
C MET A 364 -12.36 7.06 -14.58
N LEU A 365 -11.98 7.89 -13.63
CA LEU A 365 -11.74 9.31 -13.89
C LEU A 365 -10.29 9.58 -14.29
N GLN A 366 -9.35 8.87 -13.68
CA GLN A 366 -7.93 9.15 -13.84
C GLN A 366 -7.07 7.96 -13.39
N GLU A 367 -5.97 7.73 -14.10
CA GLU A 367 -4.86 6.91 -13.62
C GLU A 367 -3.85 7.81 -12.91
N LEU A 368 -3.64 7.60 -11.62
CA LEU A 368 -2.68 8.39 -10.84
C LEU A 368 -1.24 7.87 -10.99
N PRO A 369 -0.24 8.73 -11.12
CA PRO A 369 -0.28 10.21 -11.05
C PRO A 369 -0.51 10.91 -12.42
N PHE A 370 -0.91 10.19 -13.44
CA PHE A 370 -1.00 10.72 -14.79
C PHE A 370 -2.32 11.48 -14.99
N ARG A 371 -2.29 12.71 -15.53
CA ARG A 371 -3.49 13.53 -15.70
C ARG A 371 -4.25 13.21 -16.97
N ASP A 372 -3.54 13.11 -18.10
CA ASP A 372 -4.15 13.04 -19.44
C ASP A 372 -3.96 11.67 -20.09
N ARG A 373 -3.57 10.66 -19.29
CA ARG A 373 -3.42 9.30 -19.80
C ARG A 373 -4.80 8.72 -20.10
N LYS A 374 -5.03 8.35 -21.36
CA LYS A 374 -6.22 7.61 -21.75
C LYS A 374 -6.24 6.25 -21.06
N ILE A 375 -7.35 5.93 -20.44
CA ILE A 375 -7.59 4.64 -19.80
C ILE A 375 -8.12 3.70 -20.87
N GLU A 376 -7.33 2.68 -21.20
CA GLU A 376 -7.70 1.67 -22.19
C GLU A 376 -8.16 0.39 -21.45
N PRO A 377 -9.32 -0.20 -21.82
CA PRO A 377 -9.87 -1.38 -21.19
C PRO A 377 -9.17 -2.66 -21.67
N ILE A 378 -7.90 -2.79 -21.37
CA ILE A 378 -7.08 -3.94 -21.75
C ILE A 378 -7.31 -5.07 -20.76
N VAL A 379 -7.77 -6.22 -21.24
CA VAL A 379 -7.88 -7.47 -20.47
C VAL A 379 -6.66 -8.33 -20.78
N LYS A 380 -5.79 -8.49 -19.79
CA LYS A 380 -4.53 -9.22 -19.94
C LYS A 380 -4.14 -9.88 -18.61
N ASP A 381 -3.68 -11.11 -18.66
CA ASP A 381 -3.28 -11.88 -17.50
C ASP A 381 -2.22 -11.16 -16.64
N ARG A 382 -1.14 -10.75 -17.25
CA ARG A 382 -0.04 -10.00 -16.62
C ARG A 382 -0.14 -8.52 -16.94
N LEU A 383 -1.25 -7.91 -16.56
CA LEU A 383 -1.66 -6.56 -16.96
C LEU A 383 -0.64 -5.47 -16.62
N VAL A 384 0.09 -5.64 -15.53
CA VAL A 384 0.98 -4.60 -14.99
C VAL A 384 2.47 -4.94 -15.13
N ASP A 385 2.81 -6.00 -15.86
CA ASP A 385 4.20 -6.27 -16.20
C ASP A 385 4.77 -5.13 -17.05
N GLY A 386 5.91 -4.59 -16.61
CA GLY A 386 6.56 -3.45 -17.28
C GLY A 386 5.89 -2.09 -17.05
N VAL A 387 4.84 -2.02 -16.25
CA VAL A 387 4.20 -0.74 -15.85
C VAL A 387 4.99 -0.09 -14.73
N TRP A 388 5.21 1.22 -14.83
CA TRP A 388 5.82 2.04 -13.80
C TRP A 388 5.19 3.45 -13.77
N PRO A 389 4.96 4.06 -12.60
CA PRO A 389 5.09 3.47 -11.26
C PRO A 389 4.03 2.42 -10.98
N GLN A 390 4.31 1.53 -10.01
CA GLN A 390 3.33 0.61 -9.44
C GLN A 390 3.04 0.99 -7.99
N PHE A 391 1.80 0.83 -7.59
CA PHE A 391 1.30 1.17 -6.26
C PHE A 391 0.77 -0.08 -5.56
N ILE A 392 0.81 -0.05 -4.24
CA ILE A 392 0.28 -1.10 -3.35
C ILE A 392 -0.36 -0.43 -2.13
N LYS A 393 -1.50 -0.94 -1.70
CA LYS A 393 -2.19 -0.53 -0.46
C LYS A 393 -2.29 1.00 -0.29
N PRO A 394 -3.03 1.71 -1.17
CA PRO A 394 -3.26 3.14 -1.02
C PRO A 394 -3.97 3.44 0.32
N TYR A 395 -3.63 4.59 0.90
CA TYR A 395 -4.22 5.05 2.16
C TYR A 395 -4.56 6.54 2.06
#